data_5b28fb90373f040a3c214b3fc9ac0418
#
_entry.id   5b28fb90373f040a3c214b3fc9ac0418
#
_cell.length_a   1.000
_cell.length_b   1.000
_cell.length_c   1.000
_cell.angle_alpha   90.00
_cell.angle_beta   90.00
_cell.angle_gamma   90.00
#
_symmetry.space_group_name_H-M   'P 1'
#
loop_
_entity.id
_entity.type
_entity.pdbx_description
1 polymer ?
#
loop_
_entity_poly.entity_id
_entity_poly.type
_entity_poly.pdbx_seq_one_letter_code
_entity_poly.pdbx_strand_id
1 'polypeptide(L)'
;IAANNLASAQVFMHRDYMPRNLMPSLQSLDKPEIQMGILDFQDAVKGPITYDIASLMKDAFWSWEEDFVLEVTVRYWEQARAAGLPVADDFGDFYRSVEWMGLQRHLKIAGIFSRLTIRDGKSKYLADVPRFIHYIRGTALRYRELFPLARLIDKIEGYENLSGFAYGRV
;
A
#
# COMPACT_ATOMS: atom_id res chain seq x y z
N ILE A 1 1.35 9.29 10.23
CA ILE A 1 0.66 8.66 9.07
C ILE A 1 -0.51 9.55 8.65
N ALA A 2 -1.52 9.80 9.50
CA ALA A 2 -2.71 10.55 9.11
C ALA A 2 -2.37 11.94 8.53
N ALA A 3 -1.52 12.72 9.20
CA ALA A 3 -1.13 14.05 8.73
C ALA A 3 -0.47 14.00 7.32
N ASN A 4 0.40 13.04 7.07
CA ASN A 4 1.02 12.84 5.76
C ASN A 4 -0.02 12.52 4.67
N ASN A 5 -0.94 11.59 4.96
CA ASN A 5 -1.94 11.17 3.99
C ASN A 5 -2.98 12.26 3.69
N LEU A 6 -3.32 13.07 4.69
CA LEU A 6 -4.24 14.21 4.52
C LEU A 6 -3.59 15.39 3.78
N ALA A 7 -2.27 15.53 3.82
CA ALA A 7 -1.53 16.55 3.08
C ALA A 7 -1.43 16.25 1.57
N SER A 8 -1.71 15.01 1.15
CA SER A 8 -1.70 14.58 -0.25
C SER A 8 -2.76 15.32 -1.06
N ALA A 9 -2.43 15.67 -2.30
CA ALA A 9 -3.38 16.31 -3.21
C ALA A 9 -4.62 15.43 -3.43
N GLN A 10 -5.78 16.06 -3.58
CA GLN A 10 -7.07 15.40 -3.65
C GLN A 10 -7.55 15.30 -5.10
N VAL A 11 -7.84 14.09 -5.55
CA VAL A 11 -8.36 13.77 -6.90
C VAL A 11 -9.58 12.87 -6.81
N PHE A 12 -10.15 12.48 -7.95
CA PHE A 12 -11.08 11.36 -8.00
C PHE A 12 -10.36 10.11 -7.51
N MET A 13 -10.89 9.44 -6.52
CA MET A 13 -10.36 8.24 -5.88
C MET A 13 -11.41 7.14 -5.94
N HIS A 14 -11.05 6.02 -6.55
CA HIS A 14 -11.92 4.85 -6.72
C HIS A 14 -12.17 4.12 -5.39
N ARG A 15 -11.21 4.12 -4.45
CA ARG A 15 -11.16 3.43 -3.15
C ARG A 15 -10.85 1.94 -3.21
N ASP A 16 -11.46 1.21 -4.14
CA ASP A 16 -11.30 -0.23 -4.29
C ASP A 16 -10.63 -0.58 -5.64
N TYR A 17 -9.66 0.25 -6.05
CA TYR A 17 -8.84 0.03 -7.24
C TYR A 17 -7.83 -1.09 -6.96
N MET A 18 -8.24 -2.32 -7.19
CA MET A 18 -7.47 -3.53 -6.89
C MET A 18 -7.65 -4.57 -8.01
N PRO A 19 -6.74 -5.57 -8.13
CA PRO A 19 -6.75 -6.51 -9.27
C PRO A 19 -8.09 -7.17 -9.53
N ARG A 20 -8.84 -7.55 -8.47
CA ARG A 20 -10.15 -8.21 -8.62
C ARG A 20 -11.23 -7.34 -9.25
N ASN A 21 -11.07 -6.02 -9.23
CA ASN A 21 -12.00 -5.06 -9.80
C ASN A 21 -11.57 -4.57 -11.18
N LEU A 22 -10.47 -5.13 -11.72
CA LEU A 22 -9.96 -4.83 -13.05
C LEU A 22 -10.25 -6.01 -13.98
N MET A 23 -11.05 -5.77 -15.01
CA MET A 23 -11.50 -6.81 -15.94
C MET A 23 -10.94 -6.55 -17.33
N PRO A 24 -9.93 -7.31 -17.79
CA PRO A 24 -9.47 -7.19 -19.15
C PRO A 24 -10.54 -7.65 -20.13
N SER A 25 -10.74 -6.90 -21.21
CA SER A 25 -11.62 -7.32 -22.30
C SER A 25 -11.00 -8.52 -23.03
N LEU A 26 -11.74 -9.63 -23.11
CA LEU A 26 -11.30 -10.83 -23.84
C LEU A 26 -10.96 -10.54 -25.31
N GLN A 27 -11.64 -9.56 -25.92
CA GLN A 27 -11.40 -9.13 -27.31
C GLN A 27 -10.10 -8.33 -27.49
N SER A 28 -9.47 -7.92 -26.40
CA SER A 28 -8.25 -7.14 -26.41
C SER A 28 -7.00 -7.87 -25.88
N LEU A 29 -7.14 -9.14 -25.43
CA LEU A 29 -6.02 -9.88 -24.84
C LEU A 29 -4.85 -10.10 -25.81
N ASP A 30 -5.15 -10.24 -27.12
CA ASP A 30 -4.16 -10.41 -28.17
C ASP A 30 -3.73 -9.07 -28.82
N LYS A 31 -4.17 -7.93 -28.28
CA LYS A 31 -3.84 -6.60 -28.80
C LYS A 31 -2.73 -5.97 -28.00
N PRO A 32 -1.93 -5.06 -28.59
CA PRO A 32 -0.89 -4.31 -27.86
C PRO A 32 -1.46 -3.45 -26.74
N GLU A 33 -2.72 -3.02 -26.86
CA GLU A 33 -3.43 -2.25 -25.85
C GLU A 33 -4.59 -3.08 -25.30
N ILE A 34 -4.50 -3.48 -24.04
CA ILE A 34 -5.56 -4.19 -23.34
C ILE A 34 -6.58 -3.17 -22.86
N GLN A 35 -7.84 -3.32 -23.33
CA GLN A 35 -8.94 -2.55 -22.78
C GLN A 35 -9.33 -3.11 -21.42
N MET A 36 -9.33 -2.25 -20.41
CA MET A 36 -9.62 -2.62 -19.03
C MET A 36 -10.95 -2.04 -18.58
N GLY A 37 -11.88 -2.91 -18.18
CA GLY A 37 -13.07 -2.53 -17.44
C GLY A 37 -12.75 -2.33 -15.96
N ILE A 38 -13.32 -1.31 -15.34
CA ILE A 38 -13.15 -1.00 -13.92
C ILE A 38 -14.51 -1.16 -13.25
N LEU A 39 -14.56 -2.04 -12.24
CA LEU A 39 -15.78 -2.38 -11.50
C LEU A 39 -15.75 -1.75 -10.11
N ASP A 40 -16.90 -1.71 -9.43
CA ASP A 40 -17.03 -1.34 -8.01
C ASP A 40 -16.67 0.13 -7.72
N PHE A 41 -17.07 1.03 -8.63
CA PHE A 41 -16.74 2.47 -8.55
C PHE A 41 -17.81 3.32 -7.85
N GLN A 42 -18.91 2.73 -7.39
CA GLN A 42 -20.03 3.46 -6.78
C GLN A 42 -19.66 4.13 -5.44
N ASP A 43 -18.60 3.68 -4.79
CA ASP A 43 -18.08 4.26 -3.55
C ASP A 43 -16.94 5.25 -3.79
N ALA A 44 -16.72 5.65 -5.05
CA ALA A 44 -15.69 6.63 -5.39
C ALA A 44 -15.97 7.99 -4.74
N VAL A 45 -14.89 8.64 -4.31
CA VAL A 45 -14.95 9.94 -3.64
C VAL A 45 -13.77 10.83 -4.04
N LYS A 46 -13.77 12.08 -3.61
CA LYS A 46 -12.57 12.91 -3.65
C LYS A 46 -11.63 12.49 -2.53
N GLY A 47 -10.39 12.12 -2.87
CA GLY A 47 -9.41 11.61 -1.91
C GLY A 47 -7.97 11.70 -2.39
N PRO A 48 -7.00 11.26 -1.57
CA PRO A 48 -5.57 11.36 -1.86
C PRO A 48 -5.18 10.67 -3.16
N ILE A 49 -4.40 11.36 -4.01
CA ILE A 49 -3.91 10.83 -5.29
C ILE A 49 -3.09 9.53 -5.14
N THR A 50 -2.51 9.31 -3.97
CA THR A 50 -1.71 8.13 -3.66
C THR A 50 -2.55 6.91 -3.28
N TYR A 51 -3.87 7.05 -3.04
CA TYR A 51 -4.68 5.98 -2.48
C TYR A 51 -4.85 4.80 -3.43
N ASP A 52 -5.24 5.07 -4.68
CA ASP A 52 -5.57 4.00 -5.64
C ASP A 52 -4.33 3.26 -6.11
N ILE A 53 -3.21 3.94 -6.34
CA ILE A 53 -1.94 3.27 -6.65
C ILE A 53 -1.45 2.44 -5.43
N ALA A 54 -1.62 2.93 -4.20
CA ALA A 54 -1.33 2.15 -3.01
C ALA A 54 -2.31 0.96 -2.85
N SER A 55 -3.58 1.11 -3.25
CA SER A 55 -4.56 0.03 -3.25
C SER A 55 -4.19 -1.11 -4.19
N LEU A 56 -3.68 -0.76 -5.38
CA LEU A 56 -3.26 -1.71 -6.40
C LEU A 56 -1.95 -2.43 -6.02
N MET A 57 -0.95 -1.66 -5.56
CA MET A 57 0.40 -2.18 -5.30
C MET A 57 0.57 -2.80 -3.89
N LYS A 58 -0.29 -2.46 -2.96
CA LYS A 58 -0.30 -2.98 -1.57
C LYS A 58 -1.64 -3.69 -1.30
N ASP A 59 -2.02 -4.59 -2.21
CA ASP A 59 -3.30 -5.29 -2.17
C ASP A 59 -3.44 -6.23 -0.95
N ALA A 60 -4.70 -6.50 -0.57
CA ALA A 60 -5.00 -7.38 0.56
C ALA A 60 -4.78 -8.87 0.25
N PHE A 61 -4.90 -9.26 -1.02
CA PHE A 61 -4.94 -10.67 -1.45
C PHE A 61 -3.76 -11.07 -2.32
N TRP A 62 -3.06 -10.09 -2.90
CA TRP A 62 -1.93 -10.31 -3.78
C TRP A 62 -0.70 -9.54 -3.32
N SER A 63 0.47 -10.17 -3.45
CA SER A 63 1.76 -9.56 -3.14
C SER A 63 2.58 -9.44 -4.41
N TRP A 64 3.17 -8.28 -4.61
CA TRP A 64 4.04 -7.98 -5.73
C TRP A 64 5.48 -7.90 -5.25
N GLU A 65 6.42 -8.28 -6.13
CA GLU A 65 7.84 -8.03 -5.90
C GLU A 65 8.13 -6.53 -5.83
N GLU A 66 9.09 -6.13 -5.00
CA GLU A 66 9.36 -4.72 -4.73
C GLU A 66 9.77 -3.95 -5.99
N ASP A 67 10.59 -4.55 -6.84
CA ASP A 67 11.02 -3.94 -8.11
C ASP A 67 9.84 -3.65 -9.03
N PHE A 68 8.87 -4.55 -9.09
CA PHE A 68 7.64 -4.35 -9.85
C PHE A 68 6.79 -3.21 -9.28
N VAL A 69 6.65 -3.16 -7.96
CA VAL A 69 5.93 -2.06 -7.28
C VAL A 69 6.58 -0.72 -7.59
N LEU A 70 7.91 -0.66 -7.54
CA LEU A 70 8.67 0.54 -7.85
C LEU A 70 8.47 0.95 -9.31
N GLU A 71 8.64 0.03 -10.26
CA GLU A 71 8.46 0.30 -11.70
C GLU A 71 7.07 0.85 -12.01
N VAL A 72 6.01 0.19 -11.52
CA VAL A 72 4.63 0.64 -11.76
C VAL A 72 4.38 1.99 -11.12
N THR A 73 4.92 2.24 -9.93
CA THR A 73 4.75 3.54 -9.24
C THR A 73 5.47 4.67 -9.97
N VAL A 74 6.68 4.42 -10.52
CA VAL A 74 7.39 5.38 -11.38
C VAL A 74 6.56 5.72 -12.62
N ARG A 75 6.10 4.69 -13.35
CA ARG A 75 5.27 4.89 -14.56
C ARG A 75 4.00 5.68 -14.26
N TYR A 76 3.33 5.36 -13.15
CA TYR A 76 2.15 6.10 -12.73
C TYR A 76 2.48 7.58 -12.47
N TRP A 77 3.56 7.85 -11.73
CA TRP A 77 3.99 9.21 -11.42
C TRP A 77 4.33 10.02 -12.68
N GLU A 78 5.08 9.42 -13.62
CA GLU A 78 5.43 10.06 -14.90
C GLU A 78 4.19 10.41 -15.73
N GLN A 79 3.25 9.45 -15.86
CA GLN A 79 2.01 9.66 -16.58
C GLN A 79 1.12 10.70 -15.90
N ALA A 80 1.03 10.69 -14.58
CA ALA A 80 0.27 11.66 -13.81
C ALA A 80 0.83 13.09 -13.99
N ARG A 81 2.17 13.25 -13.97
CA ARG A 81 2.82 14.53 -14.28
C ARG A 81 2.53 14.98 -15.70
N ALA A 82 2.69 14.11 -16.67
CA ALA A 82 2.40 14.42 -18.09
C ALA A 82 0.94 14.83 -18.30
N ALA A 83 0.02 14.26 -17.53
CA ALA A 83 -1.41 14.61 -17.54
C ALA A 83 -1.75 15.88 -16.70
N GLY A 84 -0.77 16.53 -16.09
CA GLY A 84 -0.98 17.72 -15.25
C GLY A 84 -1.68 17.43 -13.92
N LEU A 85 -1.67 16.17 -13.44
CA LEU A 85 -2.22 15.82 -12.13
C LEU A 85 -1.29 16.31 -11.00
N PRO A 86 -1.86 16.63 -9.83
CA PRO A 86 -1.13 17.24 -8.73
C PRO A 86 -0.31 16.21 -7.93
N VAL A 87 0.68 15.59 -8.55
CA VAL A 87 1.67 14.75 -7.87
C VAL A 87 2.88 15.59 -7.43
N ALA A 88 3.64 15.08 -6.45
CA ALA A 88 4.88 15.73 -6.04
C ALA A 88 5.87 15.80 -7.21
N ASP A 89 6.66 16.89 -7.27
CA ASP A 89 7.68 17.08 -8.32
C ASP A 89 8.83 16.09 -8.20
N ASP A 90 9.22 15.74 -6.98
CA ASP A 90 10.21 14.72 -6.69
C ASP A 90 9.53 13.36 -6.54
N PHE A 91 10.11 12.35 -7.23
CA PHE A 91 9.59 10.97 -7.17
C PHE A 91 9.74 10.35 -5.77
N GLY A 92 10.83 10.63 -5.06
CA GLY A 92 11.06 10.10 -3.71
C GLY A 92 9.98 10.57 -2.73
N ASP A 93 9.56 11.83 -2.82
CA ASP A 93 8.47 12.38 -2.01
C ASP A 93 7.13 11.73 -2.37
N PHE A 94 6.88 11.53 -3.66
CA PHE A 94 5.69 10.83 -4.12
C PHE A 94 5.68 9.37 -3.64
N TYR A 95 6.77 8.64 -3.84
CA TYR A 95 6.91 7.24 -3.43
C TYR A 95 6.76 7.06 -1.92
N ARG A 96 7.39 7.93 -1.14
CA ARG A 96 7.18 7.98 0.31
C ARG A 96 5.70 8.10 0.66
N SER A 97 4.98 8.99 0.00
CA SER A 97 3.55 9.20 0.25
C SER A 97 2.71 7.96 -0.12
N VAL A 98 3.07 7.25 -1.19
CA VAL A 98 2.46 5.97 -1.57
C VAL A 98 2.74 4.89 -0.52
N GLU A 99 3.98 4.78 -0.03
CA GLU A 99 4.32 3.79 1.00
C GLU A 99 3.59 4.05 2.33
N TRP A 100 3.46 5.32 2.74
CA TRP A 100 2.73 5.68 3.96
C TRP A 100 1.22 5.46 3.81
N MET A 101 0.68 5.66 2.61
CA MET A 101 -0.71 5.30 2.29
C MET A 101 -0.90 3.77 2.34
N GLY A 102 0.03 3.02 1.77
CA GLY A 102 0.06 1.55 1.85
C GLY A 102 0.13 1.05 3.29
N LEU A 103 0.98 1.67 4.12
CA LEU A 103 1.07 1.38 5.54
C LEU A 103 -0.26 1.56 6.27
N GLN A 104 -0.96 2.67 6.03
CA GLN A 104 -2.31 2.89 6.58
C GLN A 104 -3.28 1.78 6.16
N ARG A 105 -3.25 1.38 4.88
CA ARG A 105 -4.09 0.30 4.36
C ARG A 105 -3.78 -1.03 5.04
N HIS A 106 -2.52 -1.40 5.17
CA HIS A 106 -2.13 -2.64 5.84
C HIS A 106 -2.55 -2.66 7.32
N LEU A 107 -2.40 -1.56 8.04
CA LEU A 107 -2.92 -1.42 9.41
C LEU A 107 -4.43 -1.60 9.47
N LYS A 108 -5.17 -0.98 8.54
CA LYS A 108 -6.63 -1.14 8.43
C LYS A 108 -7.02 -2.60 8.17
N ILE A 109 -6.34 -3.27 7.21
CA ILE A 109 -6.63 -4.66 6.83
C ILE A 109 -6.34 -5.61 7.99
N ALA A 110 -5.17 -5.48 8.65
CA ALA A 110 -4.82 -6.28 9.82
C ALA A 110 -5.87 -6.13 10.94
N GLY A 111 -6.32 -4.90 11.19
CA GLY A 111 -7.39 -4.63 12.16
C GLY A 111 -8.74 -5.22 11.76
N ILE A 112 -9.11 -5.15 10.48
CA ILE A 112 -10.36 -5.76 9.96
C ILE A 112 -10.29 -7.28 10.07
N PHE A 113 -9.20 -7.92 9.68
CA PHE A 113 -9.04 -9.37 9.72
C PHE A 113 -9.07 -9.89 11.16
N SER A 114 -8.40 -9.20 12.08
CA SER A 114 -8.48 -9.51 13.50
C SER A 114 -9.91 -9.38 14.03
N ARG A 115 -10.63 -8.31 13.67
CA ARG A 115 -12.03 -8.11 14.07
C ARG A 115 -12.95 -9.20 13.51
N LEU A 116 -12.81 -9.56 12.22
CA LEU A 116 -13.61 -10.62 11.59
C LEU A 116 -13.39 -11.96 12.29
N THR A 117 -12.18 -12.23 12.76
CA THR A 117 -11.88 -13.45 13.52
C THR A 117 -12.48 -13.41 14.92
N ILE A 118 -12.22 -12.33 15.67
CA ILE A 118 -12.60 -12.25 17.10
C ILE A 118 -14.11 -12.06 17.27
N ARG A 119 -14.71 -11.15 16.46
CA ARG A 119 -16.13 -10.80 16.61
C ARG A 119 -17.04 -11.72 15.81
N ASP A 120 -16.65 -12.06 14.58
CA ASP A 120 -17.53 -12.71 13.62
C ASP A 120 -17.19 -14.21 13.44
N GLY A 121 -16.21 -14.75 14.19
CA GLY A 121 -15.79 -16.16 14.17
C GLY A 121 -15.18 -16.64 12.85
N LYS A 122 -14.79 -15.73 11.95
CA LYS A 122 -14.24 -16.04 10.63
C LYS A 122 -12.73 -16.25 10.68
N SER A 123 -12.28 -17.36 11.25
CA SER A 123 -10.86 -17.67 11.51
C SER A 123 -9.96 -17.72 10.26
N LYS A 124 -10.53 -17.94 9.07
CA LYS A 124 -9.75 -18.00 7.82
C LYS A 124 -8.91 -16.74 7.54
N TYR A 125 -9.35 -15.58 8.04
CA TYR A 125 -8.61 -14.31 7.84
C TYR A 125 -7.41 -14.16 8.78
N LEU A 126 -7.36 -14.93 9.86
CA LEU A 126 -6.25 -14.86 10.82
C LEU A 126 -4.92 -15.31 10.20
N ALA A 127 -4.97 -16.27 9.28
CA ALA A 127 -3.80 -16.78 8.59
C ALA A 127 -3.05 -15.71 7.77
N ASP A 128 -3.74 -14.67 7.31
CA ASP A 128 -3.13 -13.58 6.54
C ASP A 128 -2.54 -12.45 7.42
N VAL A 129 -2.92 -12.36 8.70
CA VAL A 129 -2.47 -11.28 9.59
C VAL A 129 -0.95 -11.20 9.70
N PRO A 130 -0.18 -12.28 9.86
CA PRO A 130 1.29 -12.22 9.94
C PRO A 130 1.94 -11.57 8.71
N ARG A 131 1.39 -11.79 7.51
CA ARG A 131 1.86 -11.16 6.27
C ARG A 131 1.73 -9.63 6.34
N PHE A 132 0.60 -9.12 6.83
CA PHE A 132 0.42 -7.67 6.99
C PHE A 132 1.32 -7.09 8.07
N ILE A 133 1.51 -7.80 9.18
CA ILE A 133 2.47 -7.40 10.22
C ILE A 133 3.88 -7.27 9.64
N HIS A 134 4.29 -8.22 8.81
CA HIS A 134 5.57 -8.17 8.11
C HIS A 134 5.67 -6.92 7.19
N TYR A 135 4.66 -6.62 6.39
CA TYR A 135 4.65 -5.43 5.53
C TYR A 135 4.65 -4.12 6.31
N ILE A 136 3.85 -4.04 7.38
CA ILE A 136 3.81 -2.88 8.28
C ILE A 136 5.19 -2.64 8.88
N ARG A 137 5.82 -3.69 9.40
CA ARG A 137 7.17 -3.63 9.98
C ARG A 137 8.20 -3.20 8.94
N GLY A 138 8.19 -3.82 7.76
CA GLY A 138 9.12 -3.50 6.66
C GLY A 138 9.03 -2.02 6.26
N THR A 139 7.82 -1.50 6.06
CA THR A 139 7.63 -0.07 5.77
C THR A 139 8.06 0.81 6.95
N ALA A 140 7.72 0.42 8.18
CA ALA A 140 8.06 1.21 9.37
C ALA A 140 9.58 1.32 9.61
N LEU A 141 10.37 0.32 9.20
CA LEU A 141 11.83 0.33 9.31
C LEU A 141 12.52 1.22 8.26
N ARG A 142 11.83 1.61 7.19
CA ARG A 142 12.40 2.49 6.14
C ARG A 142 12.41 3.96 6.53
N TYR A 143 11.53 4.35 7.46
CA TYR A 143 11.32 5.75 7.82
C TYR A 143 11.57 5.98 9.31
N ARG A 144 12.49 6.89 9.62
CA ARG A 144 12.87 7.21 11.00
C ARG A 144 11.66 7.59 11.87
N GLU A 145 10.72 8.32 11.31
CA GLU A 145 9.51 8.78 11.99
C GLU A 145 8.57 7.61 12.37
N LEU A 146 8.73 6.47 11.71
CA LEU A 146 7.91 5.27 11.94
C LEU A 146 8.62 4.22 12.82
N PHE A 147 9.87 4.44 13.25
CA PHE A 147 10.58 3.52 14.15
C PHE A 147 9.84 3.20 15.46
N PRO A 148 9.08 4.12 16.08
CA PRO A 148 8.26 3.75 17.23
C PRO A 148 7.21 2.67 16.91
N LEU A 149 6.63 2.67 15.70
CA LEU A 149 5.71 1.63 15.25
C LEU A 149 6.44 0.30 15.05
N ALA A 150 7.61 0.31 14.41
CA ALA A 150 8.42 -0.91 14.24
C ALA A 150 8.77 -1.55 15.59
N ARG A 151 9.20 -0.76 16.58
CA ARG A 151 9.51 -1.24 17.94
C ARG A 151 8.26 -1.81 18.65
N LEU A 152 7.09 -1.20 18.44
CA LEU A 152 5.85 -1.72 18.99
C LEU A 152 5.53 -3.10 18.43
N ILE A 153 5.69 -3.27 17.11
CA ILE A 153 5.49 -4.55 16.44
C ILE A 153 6.48 -5.58 16.95
N ASP A 154 7.77 -5.23 17.02
CA ASP A 154 8.81 -6.12 17.52
C ASP A 154 8.49 -6.61 18.95
N LYS A 155 7.98 -5.72 19.80
CA LYS A 155 7.56 -6.08 21.16
C LYS A 155 6.35 -7.02 21.17
N ILE A 156 5.37 -6.81 20.29
CA ILE A 156 4.16 -7.65 20.21
C ILE A 156 4.48 -9.03 19.66
N GLU A 157 5.31 -9.10 18.63
CA GLU A 157 5.69 -10.34 17.95
C GLU A 157 6.82 -11.11 18.69
N GLY A 158 7.39 -10.53 19.75
CA GLY A 158 8.49 -11.14 20.49
C GLY A 158 9.80 -11.19 19.69
N TYR A 159 9.95 -10.34 18.67
CA TYR A 159 11.25 -10.20 18.02
C TYR A 159 12.23 -9.61 19.03
N GLU A 160 13.23 -10.38 19.41
CA GLU A 160 14.35 -9.85 20.19
C GLU A 160 14.96 -8.68 19.41
N ASN A 161 15.21 -7.55 20.10
CA ASN A 161 15.98 -6.47 19.52
C ASN A 161 17.33 -7.06 19.10
N LEU A 162 17.48 -7.43 17.84
CA LEU A 162 18.76 -7.58 17.20
C LEU A 162 19.36 -6.18 17.30
N SER A 163 20.06 -5.96 18.39
CA SER A 163 20.88 -4.77 18.63
C SER A 163 21.68 -4.57 17.36
N GLY A 164 21.48 -3.43 16.73
CA GLY A 164 21.96 -3.15 15.39
C GLY A 164 23.37 -3.63 15.20
N PHE A 165 23.66 -4.12 14.01
CA PHE A 165 25.02 -4.34 13.55
C PHE A 165 25.87 -3.13 13.94
N ALA A 166 26.61 -3.26 15.04
CA ALA A 166 27.62 -2.30 15.40
C ALA A 166 28.80 -2.52 14.44
N TYR A 167 28.77 -1.88 13.30
CA TYR A 167 29.97 -1.68 12.51
C TYR A 167 30.92 -0.82 13.36
N GLY A 168 32.03 -1.42 13.79
CA GLY A 168 33.18 -0.72 14.40
C GLY A 168 33.19 -0.71 15.92
N ARG A 169 33.60 -1.83 16.49
CA ARG A 169 34.49 -1.82 17.64
C ARG A 169 35.72 -2.64 17.25
N VAL A 170 36.77 -1.93 16.85
CA VAL A 170 38.13 -2.38 17.01
C VAL A 170 38.55 -2.05 18.47
#